data_63e469086615abe3e3e0614314f3e113
#
_entry.id   63e469086615abe3e3e0614314f3e113
#
_cell.length_a   1.000
_cell.length_b   1.000
_cell.length_c   1.000
_cell.angle_alpha   90.00
_cell.angle_beta   90.00
_cell.angle_gamma   90.00
#
_symmetry.space_group_name_H-M   'P 1'
#
loop_
_entity.id
_entity.type
_entity.pdbx_description
1 polymer ?
#
loop_
_entity_poly.entity_id
_entity_poly.type
_entity_poly.pdbx_seq_one_letter_code
_entity_poly.pdbx_strand_id
1 'polypeptide(L)'
;MKKLFVMLALAGGTMGAFAQTETDSTAVVNKGITPVKEVYPQKEEDGDLYHGLTRKLTFDRMIPPYGLEVTYDKTTHIIFPSSVRYVDLGSPNLIAGKADGAENVIRVKATVKNFREETNMSVITESGSFYTFNVKYAEEPLLLNIEMKDFLENGDTTDFSHTRMNIYFRELAGESPLLVKLIMQSIYKEDRREIRHLGCKRFGVQFLLKSVHSHNGLFYFHTETRNRSNVAFRTDFIRFKIVDKKVPKRTAIQERVIDPVRSYNEVLVTEGKSDVRTVYAVPQFTIPDDKLLVIELFEKDGGRHQTIRVENADLVAAKQINELKIK
;
A
#
# COMPACT_ATOMS: atom_id res chain seq x y z
N MET A 1 58.26 -27.60 -21.51
CA MET A 1 58.58 -28.70 -22.43
C MET A 1 57.46 -28.78 -23.46
N LYS A 2 57.83 -28.50 -24.71
CA LYS A 2 57.56 -29.22 -25.99
C LYS A 2 56.05 -29.31 -26.33
N LYS A 3 55.57 -28.96 -27.45
CA LYS A 3 55.91 -28.53 -28.83
C LYS A 3 54.59 -28.47 -29.54
N LEU A 4 54.12 -27.42 -30.15
CA LEU A 4 54.33 -27.01 -31.54
C LEU A 4 54.15 -28.13 -32.55
N PHE A 5 53.08 -28.06 -33.39
CA PHE A 5 53.23 -28.33 -34.82
C PHE A 5 52.15 -27.63 -35.64
N VAL A 6 52.65 -26.86 -36.58
CA VAL A 6 52.06 -26.19 -37.75
C VAL A 6 52.07 -27.18 -38.89
N MET A 7 51.08 -27.10 -39.78
CA MET A 7 51.20 -27.34 -41.26
C MET A 7 49.90 -26.88 -41.93
N LEU A 8 49.91 -25.95 -42.61
CA LEU A 8 50.14 -25.33 -43.89
C LEU A 8 50.14 -26.34 -45.07
N ALA A 9 49.18 -26.23 -45.99
CA ALA A 9 49.32 -26.62 -47.36
C ALA A 9 48.41 -25.77 -48.29
N LEU A 10 49.07 -25.09 -49.17
CA LEU A 10 48.58 -24.32 -50.29
C LEU A 10 48.16 -25.24 -51.44
N ALA A 11 47.38 -24.72 -52.34
CA ALA A 11 47.38 -24.69 -53.79
C ALA A 11 45.95 -24.79 -54.31
N GLY A 12 45.42 -24.02 -55.26
CA GLY A 12 45.97 -23.26 -56.34
C GLY A 12 45.01 -23.37 -57.51
N GLY A 13 44.58 -22.23 -58.02
CA GLY A 13 44.29 -21.95 -59.40
C GLY A 13 43.09 -22.67 -60.07
N THR A 14 42.21 -22.01 -60.77
CA THR A 14 42.35 -21.39 -62.08
C THR A 14 41.09 -20.66 -62.49
N MET A 15 41.26 -19.59 -63.21
CA MET A 15 40.23 -18.85 -63.96
C MET A 15 39.58 -19.72 -65.05
N GLY A 16 38.27 -19.49 -65.26
CA GLY A 16 37.55 -19.95 -66.44
C GLY A 16 36.30 -19.08 -66.61
N ALA A 17 36.44 -18.06 -67.46
CA ALA A 17 35.34 -17.35 -68.09
C ALA A 17 34.74 -18.20 -69.17
N PHE A 18 33.43 -18.40 -69.24
CA PHE A 18 32.69 -18.69 -70.46
C PHE A 18 31.21 -18.26 -70.30
N ALA A 19 30.87 -17.30 -71.14
CA ALA A 19 29.78 -17.19 -72.12
C ALA A 19 28.34 -17.54 -71.69
N GLN A 20 27.50 -16.55 -71.90
CA GLN A 20 26.04 -16.60 -72.04
C GLN A 20 25.58 -17.71 -72.97
N THR A 21 24.56 -18.45 -72.61
CA THR A 21 23.57 -19.02 -73.45
C THR A 21 22.20 -18.89 -72.87
N GLU A 22 21.39 -18.11 -73.50
CA GLU A 22 19.94 -18.15 -73.37
C GLU A 22 19.44 -19.54 -73.75
N THR A 23 18.65 -20.15 -72.88
CA THR A 23 17.69 -21.18 -73.31
C THR A 23 16.40 -20.98 -72.47
N ASP A 24 15.47 -20.55 -73.26
CA ASP A 24 14.04 -20.55 -73.01
C ASP A 24 13.57 -21.96 -72.58
N SER A 25 12.94 -22.12 -71.48
CA SER A 25 12.07 -23.26 -71.21
C SER A 25 11.10 -23.00 -70.08
N THR A 26 9.86 -22.78 -70.46
CA THR A 26 8.61 -23.22 -69.83
C THR A 26 8.43 -22.92 -68.35
N ALA A 27 7.66 -21.88 -68.14
CA ALA A 27 6.98 -21.57 -66.94
C ALA A 27 6.17 -22.75 -66.39
N VAL A 28 6.62 -23.32 -65.31
CA VAL A 28 5.73 -24.03 -64.40
C VAL A 28 5.14 -22.98 -63.48
N VAL A 29 3.89 -22.65 -63.70
CA VAL A 29 3.09 -21.80 -62.88
C VAL A 29 2.87 -22.53 -61.54
N ASN A 30 3.70 -22.27 -60.56
CA ASN A 30 3.41 -22.58 -59.17
C ASN A 30 2.44 -21.52 -58.63
N LYS A 31 1.15 -21.81 -58.79
CA LYS A 31 0.11 -21.09 -58.09
C LYS A 31 0.26 -21.33 -56.58
N GLY A 32 0.57 -20.28 -55.85
CA GLY A 32 0.15 -20.15 -54.48
C GLY A 32 1.23 -20.26 -53.39
N ILE A 33 2.19 -19.35 -53.41
CA ILE A 33 2.68 -18.77 -52.14
C ILE A 33 3.02 -17.33 -52.55
N THR A 34 2.08 -16.45 -52.37
CA THR A 34 2.37 -15.02 -52.23
C THR A 34 3.31 -14.88 -51.03
N PRO A 35 4.48 -14.26 -51.20
CA PRO A 35 5.27 -13.93 -50.01
C PRO A 35 4.36 -13.12 -49.12
N VAL A 36 4.15 -13.60 -47.92
CA VAL A 36 3.54 -12.80 -46.88
C VAL A 36 4.43 -11.58 -46.76
N LYS A 37 3.98 -10.47 -47.33
CA LYS A 37 4.59 -9.16 -47.05
C LYS A 37 4.53 -9.08 -45.53
N GLU A 38 5.70 -9.07 -44.91
CA GLU A 38 5.77 -8.68 -43.50
C GLU A 38 5.17 -7.29 -43.45
N VAL A 39 3.91 -7.22 -43.02
CA VAL A 39 3.23 -5.98 -42.73
C VAL A 39 3.78 -5.57 -41.39
N TYR A 40 4.91 -4.89 -41.41
CA TYR A 40 5.27 -4.06 -40.27
C TYR A 40 4.09 -3.12 -40.07
N PRO A 41 3.51 -3.06 -38.86
CA PRO A 41 2.41 -2.16 -38.63
C PRO A 41 2.89 -0.76 -38.99
N GLN A 42 2.33 -0.21 -40.06
CA GLN A 42 2.50 1.20 -40.35
C GLN A 42 1.97 1.91 -39.13
N LYS A 43 2.75 2.82 -38.57
CA LYS A 43 2.35 3.69 -37.51
C LYS A 43 1.09 4.39 -38.01
N GLU A 44 -0.08 3.85 -37.70
CA GLU A 44 -1.34 4.54 -37.98
C GLU A 44 -1.28 5.87 -37.22
N GLU A 45 -1.77 6.92 -37.83
CA GLU A 45 -1.77 8.27 -37.27
C GLU A 45 -2.45 8.34 -35.89
N ASP A 46 -3.22 7.32 -35.51
CA ASP A 46 -3.86 7.13 -34.20
C ASP A 46 -2.94 6.55 -33.12
N GLY A 47 -1.68 6.23 -33.40
CA GLY A 47 -0.72 5.75 -32.41
C GLY A 47 -1.06 4.40 -31.77
N ASP A 48 -1.85 3.55 -32.44
CA ASP A 48 -2.14 2.20 -31.95
C ASP A 48 -0.90 1.30 -32.10
N LEU A 49 -0.18 1.13 -30.99
CA LEU A 49 1.01 0.27 -30.89
C LEU A 49 0.64 -1.22 -30.77
N TYR A 50 -0.64 -1.54 -30.65
CA TYR A 50 -1.14 -2.89 -30.45
C TYR A 50 -1.82 -3.38 -31.73
N HIS A 51 -1.70 -4.65 -32.03
CA HIS A 51 -2.19 -5.29 -33.27
C HIS A 51 -3.72 -5.47 -33.34
N GLY A 52 -4.50 -4.53 -32.81
CA GLY A 52 -5.97 -4.51 -32.90
C GLY A 52 -6.71 -5.53 -32.04
N LEU A 53 -5.99 -6.41 -31.33
CA LEU A 53 -6.58 -7.43 -30.44
C LEU A 53 -6.80 -6.95 -29.00
N THR A 54 -6.32 -5.75 -28.67
CA THR A 54 -6.40 -5.17 -27.34
C THR A 54 -7.38 -4.02 -27.29
N ARG A 55 -8.11 -3.91 -26.16
CA ARG A 55 -8.97 -2.77 -25.92
C ARG A 55 -8.11 -1.54 -25.63
N LYS A 56 -8.30 -0.45 -26.36
CA LYS A 56 -7.59 0.81 -26.12
C LYS A 56 -7.89 1.36 -24.72
N LEU A 57 -6.86 1.82 -24.02
CA LEU A 57 -6.99 2.61 -22.81
C LEU A 57 -7.22 4.07 -23.20
N THR A 58 -8.20 4.70 -22.58
CA THR A 58 -8.53 6.11 -22.83
C THR A 58 -7.80 7.00 -21.81
N PHE A 59 -7.44 8.21 -22.20
CA PHE A 59 -6.72 9.16 -21.33
C PHE A 59 -7.49 9.55 -20.07
N ASP A 60 -8.82 9.47 -20.11
CA ASP A 60 -9.68 9.69 -18.93
C ASP A 60 -9.46 8.66 -17.81
N ARG A 61 -8.82 7.54 -18.11
CA ARG A 61 -8.45 6.49 -17.13
C ARG A 61 -6.96 6.47 -16.79
N MET A 62 -6.18 7.36 -17.39
CA MET A 62 -4.76 7.46 -17.10
C MET A 62 -4.55 8.28 -15.84
N ILE A 63 -3.72 7.77 -14.93
CA ILE A 63 -3.18 8.56 -13.82
C ILE A 63 -1.95 9.29 -14.37
N PRO A 64 -1.98 10.62 -14.51
CA PRO A 64 -0.83 11.34 -15.05
C PRO A 64 0.36 11.22 -14.09
N PRO A 65 1.55 10.79 -14.59
CA PRO A 65 2.74 10.71 -13.76
C PRO A 65 3.31 12.11 -13.49
N TYR A 66 3.93 12.27 -12.32
CA TYR A 66 4.76 13.44 -12.01
C TYR A 66 6.12 13.30 -12.71
N GLY A 67 6.63 14.39 -13.28
CA GLY A 67 8.00 14.41 -13.77
C GLY A 67 8.99 14.43 -12.61
N LEU A 68 9.98 13.54 -12.62
CA LEU A 68 11.02 13.43 -11.59
C LEU A 68 12.39 13.40 -12.24
N GLU A 69 13.27 14.30 -11.84
CA GLU A 69 14.67 14.29 -12.24
C GLU A 69 15.53 13.71 -11.12
N VAL A 70 16.43 12.79 -11.49
CA VAL A 70 17.39 12.18 -10.56
C VAL A 70 18.79 12.26 -11.10
N THR A 71 19.79 12.27 -10.22
CA THR A 71 21.20 12.28 -10.60
C THR A 71 21.98 11.21 -9.82
N TYR A 72 23.17 10.92 -10.28
CA TYR A 72 24.09 10.00 -9.61
C TYR A 72 24.73 10.61 -8.36
N ASP A 73 25.02 11.91 -8.37
CA ASP A 73 25.84 12.56 -7.32
C ASP A 73 25.00 13.16 -6.18
N LYS A 74 23.71 13.40 -6.38
CA LYS A 74 22.78 13.95 -5.38
C LYS A 74 21.60 13.00 -5.17
N THR A 75 20.99 13.06 -3.99
CA THR A 75 19.78 12.28 -3.64
C THR A 75 18.55 13.18 -3.66
N THR A 76 17.52 12.75 -4.35
CA THR A 76 16.22 13.41 -4.32
C THR A 76 15.37 12.83 -3.19
N HIS A 77 14.78 13.68 -2.37
CA HIS A 77 13.89 13.30 -1.28
C HIS A 77 12.46 13.65 -1.62
N ILE A 78 11.57 12.69 -1.43
CA ILE A 78 10.13 12.87 -1.67
C ILE A 78 9.41 12.59 -0.35
N ILE A 79 8.72 13.60 0.17
CA ILE A 79 7.96 13.55 1.41
C ILE A 79 6.50 13.31 1.06
N PHE A 80 5.93 12.22 1.57
CA PHE A 80 4.53 11.86 1.37
C PHE A 80 3.70 12.24 2.60
N PRO A 81 2.40 12.52 2.45
CA PRO A 81 1.52 12.87 3.58
C PRO A 81 1.25 11.69 4.53
N SER A 82 1.55 10.46 4.12
CA SER A 82 1.38 9.24 4.90
C SER A 82 2.57 8.31 4.70
N SER A 83 2.81 7.41 5.64
CA SER A 83 3.88 6.40 5.56
C SER A 83 3.83 5.65 4.26
N VAL A 84 4.99 5.42 3.65
CA VAL A 84 5.10 4.69 2.41
C VAL A 84 5.06 3.19 2.68
N ARG A 85 4.15 2.51 2.00
CA ARG A 85 3.97 1.06 2.10
C ARG A 85 4.79 0.31 1.06
N TYR A 86 4.77 0.78 -0.18
CA TYR A 86 5.36 0.10 -1.32
C TYR A 86 6.00 1.09 -2.29
N VAL A 87 7.14 0.73 -2.82
CA VAL A 87 7.84 1.44 -3.90
C VAL A 87 8.20 0.44 -4.98
N ASP A 88 7.89 0.76 -6.22
CA ASP A 88 8.26 -0.01 -7.39
C ASP A 88 9.09 0.85 -8.34
N LEU A 89 10.20 0.29 -8.82
CA LEU A 89 11.14 0.96 -9.72
C LEU A 89 11.13 0.24 -11.06
N GLY A 90 10.84 0.96 -12.14
CA GLY A 90 10.78 0.39 -13.49
C GLY A 90 12.14 0.03 -14.09
N SER A 91 13.24 0.47 -13.50
CA SER A 91 14.59 0.22 -14.01
C SER A 91 15.61 0.02 -12.90
N PRO A 92 16.64 -0.84 -13.09
CA PRO A 92 17.78 -0.97 -12.19
C PRO A 92 18.69 0.28 -12.17
N ASN A 93 18.46 1.23 -13.08
CA ASN A 93 19.18 2.52 -13.11
C ASN A 93 18.77 3.44 -11.94
N LEU A 94 17.75 3.06 -11.18
CA LEU A 94 17.29 3.75 -9.98
C LEU A 94 17.54 2.93 -8.73
N ILE A 95 17.77 3.62 -7.65
CA ILE A 95 17.69 3.07 -6.29
C ILE A 95 16.81 3.98 -5.45
N ALA A 96 15.91 3.37 -4.70
CA ALA A 96 15.06 4.09 -3.77
C ALA A 96 14.98 3.34 -2.43
N GLY A 97 14.78 4.08 -1.36
CA GLY A 97 14.61 3.53 -0.02
C GLY A 97 13.98 4.53 0.92
N LYS A 98 13.34 4.05 1.97
CA LYS A 98 12.82 4.91 3.04
C LYS A 98 13.99 5.59 3.76
N ALA A 99 13.78 6.81 4.23
CA ALA A 99 14.74 7.47 5.10
C ALA A 99 14.66 6.85 6.50
N ASP A 100 15.83 6.70 7.16
CA ASP A 100 15.89 6.10 8.48
C ASP A 100 15.11 6.96 9.50
N GLY A 101 14.16 6.36 10.19
CA GLY A 101 13.30 7.02 11.16
C GLY A 101 12.21 7.93 10.57
N ALA A 102 12.05 7.97 9.24
CA ALA A 102 11.01 8.74 8.57
C ALA A 102 10.28 7.88 7.51
N GLU A 103 9.25 7.17 7.95
CA GLU A 103 8.49 6.21 7.15
C GLU A 103 7.76 6.83 5.94
N ASN A 104 7.57 8.14 5.94
CA ASN A 104 6.90 8.90 4.88
C ASN A 104 7.86 9.59 3.91
N VAL A 105 9.17 9.37 4.04
CA VAL A 105 10.18 9.98 3.18
C VAL A 105 10.88 8.91 2.35
N ILE A 106 10.86 9.07 1.03
CA ILE A 106 11.60 8.22 0.10
C ILE A 106 12.80 8.99 -0.44
N ARG A 107 13.94 8.34 -0.39
CA ARG A 107 15.19 8.78 -1.02
C ARG A 107 15.31 8.08 -2.37
N VAL A 108 15.50 8.84 -3.43
CA VAL A 108 15.69 8.31 -4.79
C VAL A 108 17.00 8.83 -5.37
N LYS A 109 17.71 7.98 -6.08
CA LYS A 109 19.00 8.31 -6.69
C LYS A 109 19.22 7.46 -7.95
N ALA A 110 19.94 8.00 -8.92
CA ALA A 110 20.42 7.20 -10.05
C ALA A 110 21.58 6.30 -9.62
N THR A 111 21.60 5.04 -10.08
CA THR A 111 22.72 4.10 -9.89
C THR A 111 23.76 4.20 -10.99
N VAL A 112 23.37 4.77 -12.14
CA VAL A 112 24.21 4.95 -13.33
C VAL A 112 24.14 6.41 -13.77
N LYS A 113 25.27 6.98 -14.22
CA LYS A 113 25.33 8.32 -14.80
C LYS A 113 24.77 8.31 -16.22
N ASN A 114 24.06 9.38 -16.57
CA ASN A 114 23.62 9.69 -17.94
C ASN A 114 22.82 8.58 -18.62
N PHE A 115 21.96 7.89 -17.90
CA PHE A 115 21.02 6.98 -18.57
C PHE A 115 20.05 7.79 -19.46
N ARG A 116 19.82 7.32 -20.68
CA ARG A 116 19.09 8.06 -21.70
C ARG A 116 17.59 7.79 -21.72
N GLU A 117 17.21 6.60 -21.30
CA GLU A 117 15.83 6.14 -21.37
C GLU A 117 15.06 6.60 -20.14
N GLU A 118 13.89 7.18 -20.37
CA GLU A 118 12.95 7.47 -19.28
C GLU A 118 12.50 6.15 -18.64
N THR A 119 12.28 6.18 -17.35
CA THR A 119 11.74 5.06 -16.59
C THR A 119 10.64 5.54 -15.67
N ASN A 120 10.03 4.63 -14.92
CA ASN A 120 8.96 4.98 -14.00
C ASN A 120 9.29 4.57 -12.57
N MET A 121 8.61 5.22 -11.64
CA MET A 121 8.54 4.83 -10.25
C MET A 121 7.11 4.96 -9.76
N SER A 122 6.63 3.97 -9.01
CA SER A 122 5.30 3.99 -8.41
C SER A 122 5.41 3.85 -6.89
N VAL A 123 4.60 4.61 -6.16
CA VAL A 123 4.58 4.61 -4.70
C VAL A 123 3.15 4.44 -4.20
N ILE A 124 2.95 3.53 -3.23
CA ILE A 124 1.70 3.33 -2.51
C ILE A 124 1.92 3.66 -1.04
N THR A 125 1.05 4.49 -0.50
CA THR A 125 1.10 4.86 0.93
C THR A 125 0.14 4.03 1.76
N GLU A 126 0.29 4.05 3.09
CA GLU A 126 -0.62 3.38 4.03
C GLU A 126 -2.05 3.95 4.00
N SER A 127 -2.22 5.21 3.56
CA SER A 127 -3.54 5.80 3.32
C SER A 127 -4.22 5.28 2.06
N GLY A 128 -3.53 4.47 1.24
CA GLY A 128 -4.03 3.95 -0.04
C GLY A 128 -3.88 4.93 -1.20
N SER A 129 -3.12 6.01 -1.04
CA SER A 129 -2.82 6.93 -2.14
C SER A 129 -1.76 6.33 -3.04
N PHE A 130 -1.98 6.43 -4.36
CA PHE A 130 -1.06 5.98 -5.40
C PHE A 130 -0.43 7.17 -6.10
N TYR A 131 0.89 7.18 -6.15
CA TYR A 131 1.69 8.19 -6.84
C TYR A 131 2.52 7.52 -7.91
N THR A 132 2.53 8.08 -9.10
CA THR A 132 3.36 7.59 -10.21
C THR A 132 4.25 8.70 -10.73
N PHE A 133 5.47 8.35 -11.07
CA PHE A 133 6.51 9.27 -11.54
C PHE A 133 7.08 8.76 -12.86
N ASN A 134 7.26 9.67 -13.81
CA ASN A 134 8.11 9.48 -14.97
C ASN A 134 9.50 10.03 -14.65
N VAL A 135 10.51 9.18 -14.64
CA VAL A 135 11.84 9.47 -14.09
C VAL A 135 12.87 9.55 -15.20
N LYS A 136 13.62 10.64 -15.23
CA LYS A 136 14.74 10.83 -16.14
C LYS A 136 16.00 11.25 -15.41
N TYR A 137 17.13 11.01 -16.03
CA TYR A 137 18.41 11.51 -15.54
C TYR A 137 18.57 13.00 -15.85
N ALA A 138 19.04 13.77 -14.89
CA ALA A 138 19.51 15.12 -15.10
C ALA A 138 20.84 15.29 -14.34
N GLU A 139 21.83 15.91 -14.95
CA GLU A 139 23.10 16.20 -14.28
C GLU A 139 22.91 17.15 -13.09
N GLU A 140 22.09 18.17 -13.29
CA GLU A 140 21.65 19.13 -12.28
C GLU A 140 20.11 19.12 -12.16
N PRO A 141 19.54 18.24 -11.32
CA PRO A 141 18.09 18.21 -11.09
C PRO A 141 17.58 19.52 -10.51
N LEU A 142 16.47 20.00 -11.02
CA LEU A 142 15.87 21.26 -10.58
C LEU A 142 15.33 21.14 -9.13
N LEU A 143 14.78 19.98 -8.77
CA LEU A 143 14.15 19.75 -7.48
C LEU A 143 14.81 18.54 -6.79
N LEU A 144 15.38 18.77 -5.60
CA LEU A 144 15.96 17.70 -4.77
C LEU A 144 15.10 17.35 -3.55
N ASN A 145 14.16 18.23 -3.16
CA ASN A 145 13.27 18.00 -2.04
C ASN A 145 11.84 18.34 -2.51
N ILE A 146 10.98 17.33 -2.49
CA ILE A 146 9.62 17.40 -3.04
C ILE A 146 8.65 17.00 -1.94
N GLU A 147 7.63 17.82 -1.69
CA GLU A 147 6.53 17.50 -0.81
C GLU A 147 5.28 17.20 -1.63
N MET A 148 4.73 15.99 -1.44
CA MET A 148 3.52 15.55 -2.10
C MET A 148 2.30 15.95 -1.27
N LYS A 149 1.28 16.49 -1.95
CA LYS A 149 0.01 16.84 -1.28
C LYS A 149 -0.83 15.60 -1.02
N ASP A 150 -1.59 15.62 0.08
CA ASP A 150 -2.63 14.63 0.32
C ASP A 150 -3.88 15.02 -0.49
N PHE A 151 -4.17 14.24 -1.52
CA PHE A 151 -5.36 14.43 -2.36
C PHE A 151 -6.67 14.11 -1.62
N LEU A 152 -6.60 13.51 -0.43
CA LEU A 152 -7.76 13.12 0.37
C LEU A 152 -8.20 14.22 1.35
N GLU A 153 -7.33 15.14 1.71
CA GLU A 153 -7.61 16.18 2.71
C GLU A 153 -8.05 17.51 2.10
N ASN A 154 -7.60 17.82 0.91
CA ASN A 154 -7.99 19.04 0.21
C ASN A 154 -9.21 18.74 -0.66
N GLY A 155 -10.38 19.25 -0.26
CA GLY A 155 -11.63 19.15 -0.99
C GLY A 155 -11.66 19.91 -2.34
N ASP A 156 -10.51 20.14 -2.95
CA ASP A 156 -10.37 20.65 -4.31
C ASP A 156 -10.76 19.55 -5.30
N THR A 157 -12.06 19.51 -5.58
CA THR A 157 -12.72 18.54 -6.46
C THR A 157 -12.53 18.82 -7.95
N THR A 158 -11.69 19.79 -8.32
CA THR A 158 -11.76 20.31 -9.69
C THR A 158 -10.90 19.59 -10.71
N ASP A 159 -9.85 18.83 -10.34
CA ASP A 159 -9.00 18.25 -11.40
C ASP A 159 -8.50 16.80 -11.22
N PHE A 160 -8.79 16.09 -10.13
CA PHE A 160 -8.19 14.78 -9.90
C PHE A 160 -9.18 13.66 -9.56
N SER A 161 -10.29 13.58 -10.28
CA SER A 161 -11.25 12.47 -10.15
C SER A 161 -10.62 11.09 -10.43
N HIS A 162 -9.43 11.06 -11.04
CA HIS A 162 -8.74 9.84 -11.49
C HIS A 162 -7.75 9.26 -10.48
N THR A 163 -7.35 10.01 -9.45
CA THR A 163 -6.39 9.55 -8.42
C THR A 163 -7.03 8.77 -7.29
N ARG A 164 -8.36 8.61 -7.30
CA ARG A 164 -9.05 7.74 -6.34
C ARG A 164 -8.97 6.28 -6.77
N MET A 165 -7.75 5.74 -6.81
CA MET A 165 -7.63 4.29 -6.97
C MET A 165 -8.15 3.62 -5.70
N ASN A 166 -9.08 2.70 -5.86
CA ASN A 166 -9.49 1.79 -4.81
C ASN A 166 -8.38 0.76 -4.63
N ILE A 167 -7.38 1.11 -3.82
CA ILE A 167 -6.33 0.17 -3.42
C ILE A 167 -6.87 -0.61 -2.23
N TYR A 168 -6.92 -1.92 -2.38
CA TYR A 168 -7.42 -2.84 -1.37
C TYR A 168 -6.26 -3.50 -0.65
N PHE A 169 -6.29 -3.49 0.68
CA PHE A 169 -5.27 -4.15 1.49
C PHE A 169 -5.82 -5.43 2.12
N ARG A 170 -5.04 -6.50 2.02
CA ARG A 170 -5.43 -7.80 2.55
C ARG A 170 -5.71 -7.76 4.07
N GLU A 171 -4.92 -7.03 4.85
CA GLU A 171 -5.11 -6.89 6.28
C GLU A 171 -6.37 -6.09 6.64
N LEU A 172 -6.94 -5.35 5.70
CA LEU A 172 -8.23 -4.66 5.83
C LEU A 172 -9.39 -5.50 5.28
N ALA A 173 -9.24 -6.83 5.26
CA ALA A 173 -10.22 -7.77 4.71
C ALA A 173 -10.60 -7.46 3.24
N GLY A 174 -9.67 -6.89 2.47
CA GLY A 174 -9.92 -6.48 1.09
C GLY A 174 -10.64 -5.15 0.95
N GLU A 175 -10.71 -4.34 2.00
CA GLU A 175 -11.27 -2.99 1.94
C GLU A 175 -10.22 -1.93 1.60
N SER A 176 -10.68 -0.82 1.05
CA SER A 176 -9.79 0.32 0.84
C SER A 176 -9.50 1.04 2.15
N PRO A 177 -8.26 1.51 2.38
CA PRO A 177 -7.91 2.28 3.57
C PRO A 177 -8.77 3.51 3.76
N LEU A 178 -9.20 4.15 2.66
CA LEU A 178 -10.09 5.30 2.68
C LEU A 178 -11.45 4.97 3.28
N LEU A 179 -12.08 3.86 2.82
CA LEU A 179 -13.37 3.43 3.35
C LEU A 179 -13.28 3.11 4.84
N VAL A 180 -12.24 2.37 5.26
CA VAL A 180 -12.00 2.07 6.68
C VAL A 180 -11.83 3.36 7.49
N LYS A 181 -11.06 4.34 7.01
CA LYS A 181 -10.91 5.67 7.64
C LYS A 181 -12.26 6.39 7.77
N LEU A 182 -13.07 6.43 6.70
CA LEU A 182 -14.39 7.07 6.70
C LEU A 182 -15.36 6.41 7.69
N ILE A 183 -15.36 5.09 7.77
CA ILE A 183 -16.16 4.33 8.74
C ILE A 183 -15.75 4.71 10.16
N MET A 184 -14.45 4.64 10.49
CA MET A 184 -13.96 5.00 11.82
C MET A 184 -14.28 6.46 12.16
N GLN A 185 -14.14 7.38 11.22
CA GLN A 185 -14.47 8.78 11.39
C GLN A 185 -15.98 9.00 11.64
N SER A 186 -16.85 8.26 10.94
CA SER A 186 -18.29 8.32 11.14
C SER A 186 -18.70 7.83 12.53
N ILE A 187 -18.14 6.70 12.99
CA ILE A 187 -18.35 6.18 14.34
C ILE A 187 -17.89 7.20 15.38
N TYR A 188 -16.72 7.80 15.20
CA TYR A 188 -16.16 8.80 16.10
C TYR A 188 -17.03 10.06 16.17
N LYS A 189 -17.55 10.56 15.03
CA LYS A 189 -18.42 11.75 14.95
C LYS A 189 -19.81 11.49 15.53
N GLU A 190 -20.38 10.32 15.29
CA GLU A 190 -21.71 9.96 15.81
C GLU A 190 -21.71 9.84 17.32
N ASP A 191 -20.60 9.41 17.91
CA ASP A 191 -20.33 9.36 19.36
C ASP A 191 -21.39 8.65 20.20
N ARG A 192 -22.10 7.69 19.64
CA ARG A 192 -23.15 6.95 20.36
C ARG A 192 -22.54 5.98 21.37
N ARG A 193 -23.14 5.93 22.55
CA ARG A 193 -22.85 4.92 23.56
C ARG A 193 -23.92 3.84 23.53
N GLU A 194 -23.70 2.81 22.74
CA GLU A 194 -24.59 1.65 22.59
C GLU A 194 -24.38 0.65 23.73
N ILE A 195 -23.15 0.44 24.13
CA ILE A 195 -22.77 -0.47 25.21
C ILE A 195 -22.60 0.34 26.49
N ARG A 196 -23.40 0.02 27.50
CA ARG A 196 -23.41 0.78 28.79
C ARG A 196 -22.73 0.04 29.93
N HIS A 197 -22.62 -1.29 29.85
CA HIS A 197 -22.13 -2.16 30.91
C HIS A 197 -20.63 -2.48 30.83
N LEU A 198 -19.97 -2.21 29.70
CA LEU A 198 -18.55 -2.50 29.52
C LEU A 198 -17.68 -1.28 29.83
N GLY A 199 -16.90 -1.41 30.89
CA GLY A 199 -15.95 -0.39 31.32
C GLY A 199 -15.18 -0.78 32.56
N CYS A 200 -14.09 -0.07 32.81
CA CYS A 200 -13.26 -0.18 33.99
C CYS A 200 -13.04 1.22 34.58
N LYS A 201 -13.06 1.34 35.90
CA LYS A 201 -12.74 2.59 36.61
C LYS A 201 -11.77 2.29 37.72
N ARG A 202 -10.52 2.70 37.58
CA ARG A 202 -9.47 2.55 38.60
C ARG A 202 -8.55 3.76 38.59
N PHE A 203 -8.03 4.12 39.76
CA PHE A 203 -7.01 5.17 39.91
C PHE A 203 -7.36 6.53 39.29
N GLY A 204 -8.64 6.91 39.36
CA GLY A 204 -9.12 8.17 38.78
C GLY A 204 -9.25 8.16 37.23
N VAL A 205 -8.95 7.04 36.59
CA VAL A 205 -9.14 6.85 35.15
C VAL A 205 -10.30 5.88 34.91
N GLN A 206 -11.13 6.18 33.90
CA GLN A 206 -12.20 5.31 33.45
C GLN A 206 -11.98 4.99 31.98
N PHE A 207 -11.97 3.70 31.64
CA PHE A 207 -11.89 3.20 30.28
C PHE A 207 -13.21 2.51 29.93
N LEU A 208 -13.81 2.93 28.82
CA LEU A 208 -15.15 2.49 28.40
C LEU A 208 -15.08 1.93 26.97
N LEU A 209 -15.84 0.86 26.72
CA LEU A 209 -16.21 0.44 25.39
C LEU A 209 -17.61 1.01 25.08
N LYS A 210 -17.70 1.95 24.14
CA LYS A 210 -18.93 2.67 23.82
C LYS A 210 -19.80 1.92 22.83
N SER A 211 -19.19 1.35 21.78
CA SER A 211 -19.87 0.59 20.74
C SER A 211 -18.92 -0.36 20.03
N VAL A 212 -19.48 -1.39 19.43
CA VAL A 212 -18.78 -2.27 18.48
C VAL A 212 -19.61 -2.32 17.20
N HIS A 213 -18.94 -2.10 16.07
CA HIS A 213 -19.57 -2.22 14.77
C HIS A 213 -18.85 -3.29 13.95
N SER A 214 -19.52 -3.85 12.95
CA SER A 214 -18.95 -4.84 12.03
C SER A 214 -19.17 -4.45 10.58
N HIS A 215 -18.17 -4.66 9.74
CA HIS A 215 -18.24 -4.48 8.29
C HIS A 215 -17.15 -5.30 7.59
N ASN A 216 -17.54 -6.09 6.59
CA ASN A 216 -16.64 -6.83 5.70
C ASN A 216 -15.40 -7.43 6.36
N GLY A 217 -15.59 -8.26 7.40
CA GLY A 217 -14.48 -8.94 8.06
C GLY A 217 -13.64 -8.07 9.02
N LEU A 218 -14.13 -6.87 9.38
CA LEU A 218 -13.54 -6.02 10.39
C LEU A 218 -14.56 -5.72 11.50
N PHE A 219 -14.06 -5.65 12.73
CA PHE A 219 -14.74 -5.03 13.86
C PHE A 219 -14.16 -3.64 14.12
N TYR A 220 -15.04 -2.70 14.50
CA TYR A 220 -14.68 -1.34 14.89
C TYR A 220 -15.07 -1.13 16.34
N PHE A 221 -14.07 -0.99 17.20
CA PHE A 221 -14.24 -0.78 18.65
C PHE A 221 -14.14 0.70 18.95
N HIS A 222 -15.23 1.33 19.37
CA HIS A 222 -15.23 2.72 19.83
C HIS A 222 -14.99 2.75 21.32
N THR A 223 -13.85 3.26 21.74
CA THR A 223 -13.42 3.35 23.13
C THR A 223 -13.36 4.79 23.62
N GLU A 224 -13.45 4.99 24.93
CA GLU A 224 -13.29 6.28 25.56
C GLU A 224 -12.48 6.14 26.85
N THR A 225 -11.43 6.94 26.96
CA THR A 225 -10.60 7.08 28.17
C THR A 225 -10.93 8.40 28.82
N ARG A 226 -11.47 8.37 30.05
CA ARG A 226 -11.80 9.53 30.85
C ARG A 226 -10.82 9.63 32.01
N ASN A 227 -10.00 10.65 32.01
CA ASN A 227 -9.09 10.92 33.14
C ASN A 227 -9.71 11.93 34.08
N ARG A 228 -10.18 11.47 35.24
CA ARG A 228 -10.75 12.32 36.29
C ARG A 228 -9.74 12.73 37.36
N SER A 229 -8.49 12.26 37.23
CA SER A 229 -7.37 12.68 38.10
C SER A 229 -6.79 14.01 37.62
N ASN A 230 -5.88 14.59 38.41
CA ASN A 230 -5.12 15.78 37.99
C ASN A 230 -3.80 15.45 37.27
N VAL A 231 -3.48 14.17 37.18
CA VAL A 231 -2.23 13.68 36.56
C VAL A 231 -2.53 13.11 35.19
N ALA A 232 -1.80 13.52 34.18
CA ALA A 232 -1.95 12.99 32.82
C ALA A 232 -1.80 11.47 32.81
N PHE A 233 -2.64 10.80 32.03
CA PHE A 233 -2.54 9.36 31.74
C PHE A 233 -1.85 9.20 30.39
N ARG A 234 -0.66 8.62 30.40
CA ARG A 234 0.13 8.37 29.18
C ARG A 234 -0.08 6.93 28.75
N THR A 235 -0.76 6.74 27.64
CA THR A 235 -0.96 5.42 27.05
C THR A 235 0.35 4.93 26.45
N ASP A 236 0.77 3.72 26.81
CA ASP A 236 1.86 2.99 26.18
C ASP A 236 1.33 2.25 24.95
N PHE A 237 0.38 1.34 25.18
CA PHE A 237 -0.31 0.63 24.11
C PHE A 237 -1.68 0.13 24.56
N ILE A 238 -2.52 -0.22 23.59
CA ILE A 238 -3.74 -1.00 23.80
C ILE A 238 -3.50 -2.44 23.31
N ARG A 239 -4.06 -3.41 23.99
CA ARG A 239 -3.96 -4.83 23.63
C ARG A 239 -5.34 -5.48 23.64
N PHE A 240 -5.66 -6.18 22.53
CA PHE A 240 -6.82 -7.06 22.43
C PHE A 240 -6.32 -8.49 22.54
N LYS A 241 -6.87 -9.29 23.43
CA LYS A 241 -6.50 -10.69 23.59
C LYS A 241 -7.68 -11.58 23.93
N ILE A 242 -7.72 -12.76 23.36
CA ILE A 242 -8.68 -13.81 23.70
C ILE A 242 -8.03 -14.68 24.78
N VAL A 243 -8.71 -14.86 25.89
CA VAL A 243 -8.25 -15.64 27.04
C VAL A 243 -9.33 -16.59 27.53
N ASP A 244 -8.95 -17.64 28.23
CA ASP A 244 -9.88 -18.58 28.84
C ASP A 244 -10.66 -17.91 30.01
N LYS A 245 -11.98 -18.15 30.09
CA LYS A 245 -12.82 -17.67 31.21
C LYS A 245 -12.42 -18.29 32.55
N LYS A 246 -11.99 -19.55 32.53
CA LYS A 246 -11.56 -20.29 33.73
C LYS A 246 -10.14 -20.81 33.50
N VAL A 247 -9.22 -20.41 34.34
CA VAL A 247 -7.85 -20.93 34.35
C VAL A 247 -7.74 -22.00 35.44
N PRO A 248 -7.57 -23.29 35.11
CA PRO A 248 -7.28 -24.32 36.10
C PRO A 248 -5.92 -24.00 36.77
N LYS A 249 -5.80 -24.28 38.09
CA LYS A 249 -4.63 -23.90 38.92
C LYS A 249 -3.24 -24.40 38.45
N ARG A 250 -3.14 -25.21 37.39
CA ARG A 250 -1.89 -25.82 36.89
C ARG A 250 -1.77 -25.86 35.37
N THR A 251 -2.50 -25.02 34.65
CA THR A 251 -2.48 -25.03 33.19
C THR A 251 -1.85 -23.73 32.66
N ALA A 252 -1.04 -23.81 31.61
CA ALA A 252 -0.55 -22.64 30.89
C ALA A 252 -1.74 -21.87 30.30
N ILE A 253 -1.78 -20.57 30.51
CA ILE A 253 -2.80 -19.69 29.94
C ILE A 253 -2.49 -19.56 28.47
N GLN A 254 -3.42 -19.97 27.61
CA GLN A 254 -3.35 -19.69 26.18
C GLN A 254 -3.96 -18.33 25.90
N GLU A 255 -3.12 -17.39 25.52
CA GLU A 255 -3.56 -16.06 25.10
C GLU A 255 -3.37 -15.95 23.57
N ARG A 256 -4.41 -15.47 22.88
CA ARG A 256 -4.32 -15.08 21.48
C ARG A 256 -4.42 -13.58 21.36
N VAL A 257 -3.33 -12.91 21.08
CA VAL A 257 -3.30 -11.47 20.83
C VAL A 257 -3.88 -11.17 19.44
N ILE A 258 -4.63 -10.10 19.34
CA ILE A 258 -5.21 -9.59 18.10
C ILE A 258 -4.81 -8.12 18.02
N ASP A 259 -4.01 -7.77 17.01
CA ASP A 259 -3.52 -6.41 16.84
C ASP A 259 -4.52 -5.59 16.01
N PRO A 260 -4.83 -4.35 16.41
CA PRO A 260 -5.58 -3.42 15.58
C PRO A 260 -4.85 -3.16 14.26
N VAL A 261 -5.56 -3.23 13.15
CA VAL A 261 -5.00 -2.95 11.82
C VAL A 261 -5.01 -1.47 11.48
N ARG A 262 -5.92 -0.70 12.11
CA ARG A 262 -5.99 0.78 12.01
C ARG A 262 -6.55 1.36 13.31
N SER A 263 -6.17 2.60 13.59
CA SER A 263 -6.73 3.42 14.66
C SER A 263 -7.12 4.80 14.12
N TYR A 264 -8.14 5.40 14.72
CA TYR A 264 -8.56 6.77 14.42
C TYR A 264 -8.61 7.57 15.72
N ASN A 265 -7.99 8.76 15.70
CA ASN A 265 -7.81 9.64 16.86
C ASN A 265 -7.11 8.95 18.04
N GLU A 266 -6.05 8.22 17.75
CA GLU A 266 -5.22 7.62 18.79
C GLU A 266 -4.33 8.70 19.43
N VAL A 267 -4.65 9.06 20.66
CA VAL A 267 -3.93 10.07 21.44
C VAL A 267 -3.19 9.38 22.57
N LEU A 268 -1.88 9.53 22.58
CA LEU A 268 -1.01 8.89 23.57
C LEU A 268 -1.10 9.52 24.98
N VAL A 269 -1.61 10.74 25.11
CA VAL A 269 -1.68 11.45 26.38
C VAL A 269 -3.11 11.93 26.62
N THR A 270 -3.75 11.43 27.67
CA THR A 270 -5.02 11.95 28.16
C THR A 270 -4.74 12.84 29.37
N GLU A 271 -4.84 14.14 29.16
CA GLU A 271 -4.56 15.14 30.21
C GLU A 271 -5.46 14.98 31.42
N GLY A 272 -5.06 15.58 32.56
CA GLY A 272 -5.90 15.60 33.73
C GLY A 272 -7.24 16.28 33.47
N LYS A 273 -8.35 15.71 33.97
CA LYS A 273 -9.73 16.22 33.79
C LYS A 273 -10.19 16.28 32.34
N SER A 274 -9.61 15.45 31.48
CA SER A 274 -9.97 15.37 30.05
C SER A 274 -10.46 13.97 29.64
N ASP A 275 -11.07 13.92 28.48
CA ASP A 275 -11.62 12.70 27.86
C ASP A 275 -11.07 12.56 26.45
N VAL A 276 -10.63 11.35 26.08
CA VAL A 276 -10.14 11.00 24.73
C VAL A 276 -10.93 9.80 24.23
N ARG A 277 -11.36 9.88 22.98
CA ARG A 277 -12.05 8.79 22.29
C ARG A 277 -11.19 8.27 21.16
N THR A 278 -11.20 6.96 20.94
CA THR A 278 -10.45 6.30 19.89
C THR A 278 -11.30 5.21 19.25
N VAL A 279 -11.23 5.07 17.94
CA VAL A 279 -11.84 3.96 17.22
C VAL A 279 -10.73 3.07 16.69
N TYR A 280 -10.79 1.77 17.00
CA TYR A 280 -9.85 0.75 16.54
C TYR A 280 -10.53 -0.17 15.54
N ALA A 281 -9.94 -0.38 14.37
CA ALA A 281 -10.34 -1.43 13.43
C ALA A 281 -9.49 -2.68 13.70
N VAL A 282 -10.17 -3.80 13.91
CA VAL A 282 -9.57 -5.09 14.29
C VAL A 282 -10.11 -6.16 13.33
N PRO A 283 -9.29 -7.10 12.84
CA PRO A 283 -9.81 -8.21 12.04
C PRO A 283 -10.92 -8.95 12.78
N GLN A 284 -11.97 -9.34 12.06
CA GLN A 284 -13.10 -10.06 12.65
C GLN A 284 -12.65 -11.43 13.19
N PHE A 285 -13.13 -11.79 14.34
CA PHE A 285 -12.87 -13.05 15.01
C PHE A 285 -14.12 -13.53 15.74
N THR A 286 -14.13 -14.80 16.09
CA THR A 286 -15.14 -15.40 16.95
C THR A 286 -14.52 -15.83 18.27
N ILE A 287 -15.30 -15.76 19.33
CA ILE A 287 -14.89 -16.17 20.69
C ILE A 287 -15.68 -17.42 21.05
N PRO A 288 -15.02 -18.57 21.34
CA PRO A 288 -15.68 -19.73 21.91
C PRO A 288 -16.33 -19.43 23.27
N ASP A 289 -17.32 -20.22 23.68
CA ASP A 289 -18.10 -19.96 24.90
C ASP A 289 -17.27 -20.02 26.20
N ASP A 290 -16.17 -20.77 26.17
CA ASP A 290 -15.21 -20.90 27.29
C ASP A 290 -14.17 -19.78 27.34
N LYS A 291 -14.19 -18.84 26.36
CA LYS A 291 -13.24 -17.74 26.25
C LYS A 291 -13.93 -16.37 26.31
N LEU A 292 -13.14 -15.33 26.48
CA LEU A 292 -13.58 -13.95 26.43
C LEU A 292 -12.50 -13.06 25.79
N LEU A 293 -12.92 -11.93 25.23
CA LEU A 293 -12.00 -10.89 24.79
C LEU A 293 -11.66 -9.99 25.98
N VAL A 294 -10.37 -9.77 26.17
CA VAL A 294 -9.85 -8.77 27.12
C VAL A 294 -9.24 -7.62 26.35
N ILE A 295 -9.67 -6.42 26.63
CA ILE A 295 -9.10 -5.17 26.12
C ILE A 295 -8.35 -4.51 27.25
N GLU A 296 -7.04 -4.39 27.11
CA GLU A 296 -6.16 -3.80 28.12
C GLU A 296 -5.55 -2.51 27.60
N LEU A 297 -5.65 -1.46 28.41
CA LEU A 297 -5.00 -0.18 28.15
C LEU A 297 -3.88 0.00 29.17
N PHE A 298 -2.64 0.03 28.70
CA PHE A 298 -1.45 0.14 29.52
C PHE A 298 -0.99 1.58 29.64
N GLU A 299 -0.61 1.95 30.86
CA GLU A 299 0.02 3.23 31.14
C GLU A 299 1.54 3.10 30.96
N LYS A 300 2.14 4.05 30.27
CA LYS A 300 3.59 4.16 30.11
C LYS A 300 4.24 4.53 31.43
N ASP A 301 5.23 3.75 31.84
CA ASP A 301 6.00 3.95 33.07
C ASP A 301 5.12 4.09 34.35
N GLY A 302 3.90 3.56 34.32
CA GLY A 302 2.92 3.68 35.40
C GLY A 302 2.18 2.37 35.67
N GLY A 303 1.31 2.39 36.71
CA GLY A 303 0.54 1.23 37.18
C GLY A 303 -0.98 1.37 37.05
N ARG A 304 -1.48 2.42 36.38
CA ARG A 304 -2.92 2.70 36.25
C ARG A 304 -3.58 1.95 35.10
N HIS A 305 -3.17 0.71 34.83
CA HIS A 305 -3.73 -0.09 33.76
C HIS A 305 -5.23 -0.28 33.89
N GLN A 306 -5.92 -0.27 32.75
CA GLN A 306 -7.35 -0.46 32.62
C GLN A 306 -7.64 -1.74 31.87
N THR A 307 -8.67 -2.48 32.26
CA THR A 307 -9.03 -3.77 31.63
C THR A 307 -10.54 -3.88 31.46
N ILE A 308 -11.00 -4.14 30.26
CA ILE A 308 -12.39 -4.44 29.93
C ILE A 308 -12.48 -5.90 29.50
N ARG A 309 -13.51 -6.62 29.96
CA ARG A 309 -13.83 -7.99 29.55
C ARG A 309 -15.08 -7.98 28.70
N VAL A 310 -14.99 -8.50 27.49
CA VAL A 310 -16.06 -8.53 26.49
C VAL A 310 -16.42 -9.99 26.22
N GLU A 311 -17.69 -10.32 26.35
CA GLU A 311 -18.19 -11.66 26.06
C GLU A 311 -18.60 -11.84 24.59
N ASN A 312 -18.78 -13.07 24.17
CA ASN A 312 -19.22 -13.38 22.82
C ASN A 312 -20.58 -12.71 22.48
N ALA A 313 -21.48 -12.65 23.45
CA ALA A 313 -22.79 -12.00 23.29
C ALA A 313 -22.67 -10.52 22.91
N ASP A 314 -21.68 -9.82 23.47
CA ASP A 314 -21.45 -8.39 23.16
C ASP A 314 -20.93 -8.20 21.73
N LEU A 315 -20.11 -9.13 21.23
CA LEU A 315 -19.61 -9.08 19.85
C LEU A 315 -20.66 -9.47 18.83
N VAL A 316 -21.49 -10.47 19.14
CA VAL A 316 -22.62 -10.88 18.26
C VAL A 316 -23.65 -9.77 18.14
N ALA A 317 -23.81 -8.95 19.19
CA ALA A 317 -24.65 -7.76 19.19
C ALA A 317 -24.03 -6.54 18.49
N ALA A 318 -22.85 -6.69 17.86
CA ALA A 318 -22.19 -5.62 17.10
C ALA A 318 -23.11 -5.10 15.98
N LYS A 319 -23.19 -3.78 15.85
CA LYS A 319 -24.04 -3.14 14.83
C LYS A 319 -23.40 -3.22 13.45
N GLN A 320 -24.20 -3.43 12.43
CA GLN A 320 -23.74 -3.34 11.06
C GLN A 320 -23.59 -1.88 10.62
N ILE A 321 -22.56 -1.60 9.84
CA ILE A 321 -22.24 -0.25 9.35
C ILE A 321 -23.36 0.35 8.47
N ASN A 322 -24.21 -0.48 7.84
CA ASN A 322 -25.36 -0.02 7.04
C ASN A 322 -26.33 0.87 7.84
N GLU A 323 -26.28 0.81 9.16
CA GLU A 323 -27.06 1.66 10.08
C GLU A 323 -26.39 3.02 10.36
N LEU A 324 -25.13 3.19 9.97
CA LEU A 324 -24.40 4.46 10.08
C LEU A 324 -24.70 5.35 8.88
N LYS A 325 -25.15 6.58 9.14
CA LYS A 325 -25.20 7.61 8.11
C LYS A 325 -23.76 8.07 7.83
N ILE A 326 -23.12 7.46 6.86
CA ILE A 326 -21.82 7.93 6.36
C ILE A 326 -22.09 9.28 5.67
N LYS A 327 -21.65 10.37 6.31
CA LYS A 327 -21.74 11.74 5.80
C LYS A 327 -20.36 12.22 5.39
#